data_bbcb02115b43a37865af727bc7303d98
#
_entry.id   bbcb02115b43a37865af727bc7303d98
#
_cell.length_a   1.000
_cell.length_b   1.000
_cell.length_c   1.000
_cell.angle_alpha   90.00
_cell.angle_beta   90.00
_cell.angle_gamma   90.00
#
_symmetry.space_group_name_H-M   'P 1'
#
loop_
_entity.id
_entity.type
_entity.pdbx_description
1 polymer ?
#
loop_
_entity_poly.entity_id
_entity_poly.type
_entity_poly.pdbx_seq_one_letter_code
_entity_poly.pdbx_strand_id
1 'polypeptide(L)'
;MYFNNKECVNLNEWYVNNAAARHLHGFTWASKVGSLPAAYNALVNYYDFGERAKGVHFTDGGPWMGINDHEQYCKEWTDIYNSL
;
A
#
# COMPACT_ATOMS: atom_id res chain seq x y z
N MET A 1 4.97 -0.71 1.96
CA MET A 1 6.37 -0.19 1.84
C MET A 1 7.18 -0.60 3.04
N TYR A 2 8.48 -0.69 2.87
CA TYR A 2 9.43 -1.05 3.93
C TYR A 2 10.55 -0.01 3.97
N PHE A 3 10.82 0.55 5.14
CA PHE A 3 11.75 1.66 5.30
C PHE A 3 12.94 1.28 6.18
N ASN A 4 14.16 1.61 5.73
CA ASN A 4 15.31 1.68 6.60
C ASN A 4 15.36 3.08 7.24
N ASN A 5 14.90 3.19 8.46
CA ASN A 5 14.74 4.49 9.13
C ASN A 5 16.06 5.27 9.27
N LYS A 6 17.18 4.57 9.36
CA LYS A 6 18.51 5.22 9.40
C LYS A 6 18.80 6.02 8.13
N GLU A 7 18.27 5.56 7.01
CA GLU A 7 18.49 6.19 5.69
C GLU A 7 17.41 7.20 5.33
N CYS A 8 16.40 7.37 6.20
CA CYS A 8 15.28 8.29 5.95
C CYS A 8 15.50 9.70 6.54
N VAL A 9 16.74 10.06 6.86
CA VAL A 9 17.07 11.34 7.53
C VAL A 9 16.68 12.58 6.74
N ASN A 10 16.63 12.49 5.42
CA ASN A 10 16.21 13.59 4.55
C ASN A 10 14.70 13.81 4.52
N LEU A 11 13.91 12.82 4.94
CA LEU A 11 12.47 12.94 5.08
C LEU A 11 12.13 13.57 6.45
N ASN A 12 12.45 14.82 6.59
CA ASN A 12 12.21 15.61 7.80
C ASN A 12 11.01 16.56 7.62
N GLU A 13 10.64 17.23 8.69
CA GLU A 13 9.48 18.14 8.70
C GLU A 13 9.60 19.23 7.65
N TRP A 14 10.78 19.83 7.51
CA TRP A 14 11.00 20.87 6.50
C TRP A 14 10.77 20.33 5.10
N TYR A 15 11.33 19.15 4.78
CA TYR A 15 11.17 18.54 3.46
C TYR A 15 9.71 18.22 3.17
N VAL A 16 9.00 17.63 4.11
CA VAL A 16 7.58 17.28 3.95
C VAL A 16 6.73 18.52 3.70
N ASN A 17 7.01 19.63 4.40
CA ASN A 17 6.24 20.86 4.28
C ASN A 17 6.58 21.69 3.02
N ASN A 18 7.74 21.49 2.40
CA ASN A 18 8.22 22.32 1.30
C ASN A 18 8.35 21.57 -0.04
N ALA A 19 8.46 20.24 -0.04
CA ALA A 19 8.59 19.47 -1.26
C ALA A 19 7.24 19.37 -2.00
N ALA A 20 7.29 19.39 -3.32
CA ALA A 20 6.11 19.09 -4.12
C ALA A 20 5.71 17.59 -3.97
N ALA A 21 4.42 17.28 -4.09
CA ALA A 21 3.90 15.92 -3.97
C ALA A 21 4.67 14.92 -4.84
N ARG A 22 5.02 15.28 -6.07
CA ARG A 22 5.84 14.44 -6.97
C ARG A 22 7.19 14.02 -6.39
N HIS A 23 7.81 14.84 -5.57
CA HIS A 23 9.08 14.53 -4.91
C HIS A 23 8.89 13.57 -3.74
N LEU A 24 7.81 13.74 -2.98
CA LEU A 24 7.45 12.85 -1.89
C LEU A 24 7.11 11.44 -2.42
N HIS A 25 6.22 11.37 -3.42
CA HIS A 25 5.80 10.10 -4.04
C HIS A 25 6.88 9.46 -4.91
N GLY A 26 7.77 10.25 -5.48
CA GLY A 26 8.91 9.77 -6.28
C GLY A 26 10.12 9.35 -5.44
N PHE A 27 10.05 9.43 -4.11
CA PHE A 27 11.13 9.07 -3.19
C PHE A 27 12.45 9.80 -3.46
N THR A 28 12.39 11.07 -3.92
CA THR A 28 13.61 11.84 -4.23
C THR A 28 14.46 12.14 -2.99
N TRP A 29 13.89 11.98 -1.80
CA TRP A 29 14.57 12.07 -0.51
C TRP A 29 15.40 10.83 -0.17
N ALA A 30 15.17 9.69 -0.87
CA ALA A 30 15.85 8.44 -0.62
C ALA A 30 17.09 8.29 -1.53
N SER A 31 18.19 7.79 -0.96
CA SER A 31 19.41 7.50 -1.73
C SER A 31 19.30 6.21 -2.53
N LYS A 32 18.48 5.28 -2.07
CA LYS A 32 18.29 3.96 -2.69
C LYS A 32 16.85 3.51 -2.53
N VAL A 33 16.23 3.14 -3.64
CA VAL A 33 14.90 2.54 -3.67
C VAL A 33 15.00 1.15 -4.27
N GLY A 34 14.52 0.16 -3.54
CA GLY A 34 14.39 -1.22 -4.03
C GLY A 34 12.93 -1.54 -4.33
N SER A 35 12.68 -2.74 -4.80
CA SER A 35 11.33 -3.24 -5.05
C SER A 35 11.04 -4.49 -4.22
N LEU A 36 9.77 -4.63 -3.82
CA LEU A 36 9.24 -5.86 -3.23
C LEU A 36 8.45 -6.62 -4.29
N PRO A 37 8.32 -7.94 -4.16
CA PRO A 37 7.41 -8.70 -5.02
C PRO A 37 5.99 -8.10 -4.98
N ALA A 38 5.34 -8.04 -6.13
CA ALA A 38 4.01 -7.42 -6.25
C ALA A 38 2.94 -8.07 -5.35
N ALA A 39 3.12 -9.35 -4.98
CA ALA A 39 2.24 -10.04 -4.05
C ALA A 39 2.15 -9.39 -2.65
N TYR A 40 3.13 -8.55 -2.25
CA TYR A 40 3.07 -7.77 -1.01
C TYR A 40 2.19 -6.51 -1.11
N ASN A 41 1.75 -6.17 -2.31
CA ASN A 41 0.83 -5.06 -2.56
C ASN A 41 -0.08 -5.44 -3.74
N ALA A 42 -0.88 -6.48 -3.55
CA ALA A 42 -1.84 -6.95 -4.54
C ALA A 42 -2.97 -5.92 -4.66
N LEU A 43 -2.94 -5.13 -5.73
CA LEU A 43 -3.96 -4.11 -6.00
C LEU A 43 -5.22 -4.81 -6.48
N VAL A 44 -6.30 -4.71 -5.72
CA VAL A 44 -7.62 -5.25 -6.07
C VAL A 44 -8.05 -4.67 -7.42
N ASN A 45 -8.58 -5.52 -8.29
CA ASN A 45 -8.97 -5.24 -9.69
C ASN A 45 -7.81 -5.03 -10.69
N TYR A 46 -6.57 -4.96 -10.21
CA TYR A 46 -5.39 -4.80 -11.10
C TYR A 46 -4.52 -6.06 -11.15
N TYR A 47 -4.38 -6.74 -10.00
CA TYR A 47 -3.59 -7.97 -9.90
C TYR A 47 -4.37 -9.05 -9.16
N ASP A 48 -4.41 -10.25 -9.75
CA ASP A 48 -4.99 -11.43 -9.10
C ASP A 48 -3.87 -12.39 -8.68
N PHE A 49 -3.56 -12.39 -7.40
CA PHE A 49 -2.62 -13.34 -6.79
C PHE A 49 -3.32 -14.47 -6.04
N GLY A 50 -4.67 -14.41 -5.89
CA GLY A 50 -5.42 -15.36 -5.10
C GLY A 50 -4.82 -15.50 -3.69
N GLU A 51 -4.68 -16.74 -3.22
CA GLU A 51 -4.09 -17.04 -1.90
C GLU A 51 -2.60 -16.69 -1.78
N ARG A 52 -1.92 -16.38 -2.89
CA ARG A 52 -0.50 -15.97 -2.89
C ARG A 52 -0.30 -14.51 -2.52
N ALA A 53 -1.35 -13.71 -2.45
CA ALA A 53 -1.27 -12.33 -1.97
C ALA A 53 -0.77 -12.31 -0.52
N LYS A 54 0.23 -11.47 -0.25
CA LYS A 54 0.80 -11.25 1.09
C LYS A 54 0.26 -9.98 1.74
N GLY A 55 -0.17 -9.04 0.93
CA GLY A 55 -0.85 -7.83 1.34
C GLY A 55 -1.83 -7.41 0.26
N VAL A 56 -3.06 -7.14 0.64
CA VAL A 56 -4.13 -6.73 -0.29
C VAL A 56 -4.40 -5.25 -0.11
N HIS A 57 -4.43 -4.53 -1.22
CA HIS A 57 -4.65 -3.10 -1.26
C HIS A 57 -5.94 -2.79 -2.06
N PHE A 58 -6.96 -2.37 -1.35
CA PHE A 58 -8.22 -1.90 -1.94
C PHE A 58 -8.06 -0.46 -2.44
N THR A 59 -7.44 -0.30 -3.60
CA THR A 59 -7.05 1.03 -4.11
C THR A 59 -8.23 1.88 -4.59
N ASP A 60 -9.31 1.25 -5.04
CA ASP A 60 -10.52 1.92 -5.52
C ASP A 60 -11.67 1.90 -4.50
N GLY A 61 -11.35 1.65 -3.23
CA GLY A 61 -12.34 1.45 -2.17
C GLY A 61 -12.57 -0.03 -1.87
N GLY A 62 -13.32 -0.34 -0.83
CA GLY A 62 -13.50 -1.70 -0.39
C GLY A 62 -14.83 -1.95 0.35
N PRO A 63 -14.94 -3.10 1.04
CA PRO A 63 -16.21 -3.54 1.66
C PRO A 63 -16.82 -2.51 2.63
N TRP A 64 -16.01 -1.75 3.33
CA TRP A 64 -16.48 -0.67 4.24
C TRP A 64 -17.21 0.47 3.51
N MET A 65 -17.03 0.57 2.18
CA MET A 65 -17.72 1.53 1.31
C MET A 65 -18.86 0.88 0.51
N GLY A 66 -19.18 -0.38 0.79
CA GLY A 66 -20.14 -1.16 0.01
C GLY A 66 -19.62 -1.60 -1.37
N ILE A 67 -18.32 -1.50 -1.61
CA ILE A 67 -17.69 -1.92 -2.86
C ILE A 67 -17.15 -3.35 -2.70
N ASN A 68 -17.69 -4.28 -3.49
CA ASN A 68 -17.36 -5.71 -3.40
C ASN A 68 -16.92 -6.25 -4.78
N ASP A 69 -16.09 -5.51 -5.47
CA ASP A 69 -15.68 -5.82 -6.85
C ASP A 69 -14.79 -7.08 -6.95
N HIS A 70 -14.15 -7.45 -5.86
CA HIS A 70 -13.34 -8.68 -5.77
C HIS A 70 -13.84 -9.56 -4.63
N GLU A 71 -14.68 -10.53 -4.95
CA GLU A 71 -15.41 -11.35 -3.96
C GLU A 71 -14.51 -12.02 -2.92
N GLN A 72 -13.39 -12.61 -3.35
CA GLN A 72 -12.48 -13.33 -2.45
C GLN A 72 -11.93 -12.41 -1.35
N TYR A 73 -11.28 -11.32 -1.73
CA TYR A 73 -10.64 -10.43 -0.77
C TYR A 73 -11.66 -9.66 0.08
N CYS A 74 -12.81 -9.33 -0.50
CA CYS A 74 -13.91 -8.70 0.23
C CYS A 74 -14.48 -9.63 1.28
N LYS A 75 -14.63 -10.93 0.95
CA LYS A 75 -15.07 -11.93 1.92
C LYS A 75 -14.08 -12.09 3.07
N GLU A 76 -12.79 -12.23 2.77
CA GLU A 76 -11.74 -12.35 3.79
C GLU A 76 -11.72 -11.12 4.72
N TRP A 77 -11.81 -9.92 4.16
CA TRP A 77 -11.88 -8.68 4.94
C TRP A 77 -13.10 -8.68 5.87
N THR A 78 -14.27 -9.05 5.33
CA THR A 78 -15.53 -9.07 6.09
C THR A 78 -15.50 -10.10 7.20
N ASP A 79 -14.94 -11.28 6.93
CA ASP A 79 -14.80 -12.35 7.93
C ASP A 79 -13.91 -11.90 9.10
N ILE A 80 -12.80 -11.22 8.80
CA ILE A 80 -11.92 -10.66 9.83
C ILE A 80 -12.63 -9.56 10.62
N TYR A 81 -13.28 -8.63 9.93
CA TYR A 81 -14.03 -7.55 10.58
C TYR A 81 -15.10 -8.08 11.54
N ASN A 82 -15.87 -9.07 11.11
CA ASN A 82 -16.92 -9.67 11.93
C ASN A 82 -16.38 -10.51 13.10
N SER A 83 -15.10 -10.89 13.07
CA SER A 83 -14.43 -11.65 14.15
C SER A 83 -13.91 -10.73 15.27
N LEU A 84 -13.85 -9.45 15.05
CA LEU A 84 -13.42 -8.47 16.06
C LEU A 84 -14.56 -8.18 17.06
#